data_06643e912813cebb567ba55ee402a22b
#
_entry.id   06643e912813cebb567ba55ee402a22b
#
_cell.length_a   1.000
_cell.length_b   1.000
_cell.length_c   1.000
_cell.angle_alpha   90.00
_cell.angle_beta   90.00
_cell.angle_gamma   90.00
#
_symmetry.space_group_name_H-M   'P 1'
#
loop_
_entity.id
_entity.type
_entity.pdbx_description
1 polymer ?
#
loop_
_entity_poly.entity_id
_entity_poly.type
_entity_poly.pdbx_seq_one_letter_code
_entity_poly.pdbx_strand_id
1 'polypeptide(L)'
;MINLNLPQIIFSKIFRAVVEFELIDDGDKILIGVSGGKDSLLLTYALACLKRRTKKNFTLAALTIDPQFTDDFAAKISRVKKFCNDLDIEHEVHRVNIAELIREQSNKSPCYTCAYFRRAAVNRRAVEIGANKVAYAHHLDDAVETFFMSLLSSGQLTTFQPKTYLDRTNITVIRPLMRPDLIRN
;
A
#
# COMPACT_ATOMS: atom_id res chain seq x y z
N MET A 1 6.14 22.31 -10.41
CA MET A 1 6.25 21.47 -9.18
C MET A 1 5.10 21.83 -8.26
N ILE A 2 4.28 20.84 -7.89
CA ILE A 2 3.20 21.07 -6.92
C ILE A 2 3.82 21.41 -5.56
N ASN A 3 3.29 22.44 -4.92
CA ASN A 3 3.66 22.75 -3.53
C ASN A 3 3.06 21.66 -2.61
N LEU A 4 3.87 20.69 -2.19
CA LEU A 4 3.44 19.59 -1.33
C LEU A 4 3.24 20.12 0.10
N ASN A 5 2.01 20.37 0.45
CA ASN A 5 1.63 20.89 1.77
C ASN A 5 0.60 19.97 2.44
N LEU A 6 1.08 18.87 3.03
CA LEU A 6 0.24 18.06 3.92
C LEU A 6 0.07 18.82 5.25
N PRO A 7 -1.16 18.91 5.80
CA PRO A 7 -1.38 19.51 7.12
C PRO A 7 -0.39 18.96 8.16
N GLN A 8 0.23 19.84 8.93
CA GLN A 8 1.32 19.49 9.84
C GLN A 8 0.92 18.40 10.83
N ILE A 9 -0.33 18.40 11.28
CA ILE A 9 -0.85 17.38 12.20
C ILE A 9 -0.83 15.99 11.57
N ILE A 10 -1.23 15.84 10.30
CA ILE A 10 -1.25 14.56 9.58
C ILE A 10 0.19 14.13 9.28
N PHE A 11 1.01 15.07 8.77
CA PHE A 11 2.41 14.78 8.46
C PHE A 11 3.18 14.29 9.69
N SER A 12 3.04 14.97 10.83
CA SER A 12 3.76 14.59 12.06
C SER A 12 3.35 13.21 12.58
N LYS A 13 2.08 12.85 12.46
CA LYS A 13 1.58 11.52 12.86
C LYS A 13 2.18 10.42 11.97
N ILE A 14 2.17 10.60 10.64
CA ILE A 14 2.75 9.63 9.70
C ILE A 14 4.29 9.56 9.87
N PHE A 15 4.95 10.71 10.05
CA PHE A 15 6.38 10.77 10.30
C PHE A 15 6.77 10.00 11.58
N ARG A 16 5.99 10.17 12.67
CA ARG A 16 6.21 9.42 13.91
C ARG A 16 6.06 7.90 13.68
N ALA A 17 5.06 7.45 12.92
CA ALA A 17 4.92 6.02 12.58
C ALA A 17 6.17 5.50 11.84
N VAL A 18 6.67 6.28 10.88
CA VAL A 18 7.87 5.90 10.10
C VAL A 18 9.10 5.79 11.00
N VAL A 19 9.26 6.67 11.98
CA VAL A 19 10.39 6.66 12.93
C VAL A 19 10.22 5.56 13.98
N GLU A 20 9.05 5.48 14.61
CA GLU A 20 8.78 4.57 15.72
C GLU A 20 8.86 3.10 15.31
N PHE A 21 8.37 2.78 14.12
CA PHE A 21 8.39 1.41 13.58
C PHE A 21 9.55 1.16 12.61
N GLU A 22 10.48 2.10 12.47
CA GLU A 22 11.63 1.99 11.57
C GLU A 22 11.23 1.54 10.16
N LEU A 23 10.22 2.22 9.57
CA LEU A 23 9.59 1.76 8.33
C LEU A 23 10.45 2.07 7.09
N ILE A 24 11.25 3.14 7.11
CA ILE A 24 12.02 3.61 5.97
C ILE A 24 13.47 3.80 6.38
N ASP A 25 14.38 3.21 5.61
CA ASP A 25 15.81 3.34 5.78
C ASP A 25 16.44 4.09 4.59
N ASP A 26 17.69 4.50 4.76
CA ASP A 26 18.45 5.11 3.68
C ASP A 26 18.76 4.09 2.58
N GLY A 27 18.62 4.49 1.32
CA GLY A 27 18.78 3.59 0.18
C GLY A 27 17.55 2.76 -0.20
N ASP A 28 16.44 2.84 0.54
CA ASP A 28 15.24 2.07 0.21
C ASP A 28 14.66 2.39 -1.17
N LYS A 29 14.20 1.36 -1.85
CA LYS A 29 13.34 1.44 -3.01
C LYS A 29 11.95 0.92 -2.66
N ILE A 30 10.97 1.81 -2.59
CA ILE A 30 9.62 1.53 -2.08
C ILE A 30 8.62 1.49 -3.23
N LEU A 31 7.93 0.36 -3.40
CA LEU A 31 6.78 0.24 -4.30
C LEU A 31 5.48 0.50 -3.51
N ILE A 32 4.71 1.48 -3.93
CA ILE A 32 3.44 1.85 -3.30
C ILE A 32 2.29 1.16 -4.03
N GLY A 33 1.49 0.37 -3.32
CA GLY A 33 0.24 -0.19 -3.85
C GLY A 33 -0.86 0.87 -3.86
N VAL A 34 -1.20 1.38 -5.05
CA VAL A 34 -2.19 2.47 -5.20
C VAL A 34 -3.49 1.92 -5.77
N SER A 35 -4.53 1.86 -4.94
CA SER A 35 -5.86 1.43 -5.36
C SER A 35 -6.71 2.54 -5.98
N GLY A 36 -6.28 3.81 -5.87
CA GLY A 36 -7.03 5.00 -6.23
C GLY A 36 -8.14 5.37 -5.24
N GLY A 37 -8.21 4.70 -4.09
CA GLY A 37 -9.02 5.13 -2.93
C GLY A 37 -8.29 6.21 -2.11
N LYS A 38 -9.05 6.92 -1.26
CA LYS A 38 -8.57 8.07 -0.47
C LYS A 38 -7.30 7.75 0.34
N ASP A 39 -7.26 6.59 0.98
CA ASP A 39 -6.15 6.21 1.87
C ASP A 39 -4.88 5.89 1.09
N SER A 40 -5.00 5.21 -0.06
CA SER A 40 -3.85 4.94 -0.94
C SER A 40 -3.27 6.22 -1.56
N LEU A 41 -4.13 7.19 -1.91
CA LEU A 41 -3.70 8.50 -2.40
C LEU A 41 -3.05 9.32 -1.28
N LEU A 42 -3.63 9.29 -0.06
CA LEU A 42 -3.03 9.94 1.12
C LEU A 42 -1.64 9.37 1.42
N LEU A 43 -1.49 8.03 1.43
CA LEU A 43 -0.20 7.38 1.64
C LEU A 43 0.83 7.82 0.60
N THR A 44 0.46 7.80 -0.68
CA THR A 44 1.35 8.19 -1.79
C THR A 44 1.80 9.64 -1.63
N TYR A 45 0.86 10.54 -1.33
CA TYR A 45 1.15 11.95 -1.08
C TYR A 45 2.06 12.16 0.13
N ALA A 46 1.76 11.45 1.23
CA ALA A 46 2.54 11.54 2.45
C ALA A 46 3.99 11.06 2.28
N LEU A 47 4.19 9.96 1.54
CA LEU A 47 5.54 9.46 1.23
C LEU A 47 6.31 10.41 0.31
N ALA A 48 5.64 11.05 -0.66
CA ALA A 48 6.24 12.10 -1.49
C ALA A 48 6.67 13.32 -0.64
N CYS A 49 5.80 13.77 0.30
CA CYS A 49 6.14 14.82 1.25
C CYS A 49 7.33 14.42 2.14
N LEU A 50 7.34 13.18 2.62
CA LEU A 50 8.40 12.66 3.47
C LEU A 50 9.75 12.66 2.74
N LYS A 51 9.78 12.15 1.50
CA LYS A 51 10.97 12.14 0.65
C LYS A 51 11.60 13.53 0.50
N ARG A 52 10.78 14.59 0.40
CA ARG A 52 11.26 15.97 0.25
C ARG A 52 11.71 16.62 1.58
N ARG A 53 11.16 16.17 2.71
CA ARG A 53 11.39 16.80 4.02
C ARG A 53 12.42 16.08 4.88
N THR A 54 12.78 14.85 4.55
CA THR A 54 13.79 14.08 5.28
C THR A 54 15.13 14.11 4.58
N LYS A 55 16.19 13.87 5.35
CA LYS A 55 17.54 13.69 4.80
C LYS A 55 17.79 12.27 4.27
N LYS A 56 16.84 11.35 4.50
CA LYS A 56 16.96 9.97 4.01
C LYS A 56 16.79 9.93 2.49
N ASN A 57 17.71 9.25 1.84
CA ASN A 57 17.67 9.05 0.40
C ASN A 57 16.95 7.74 0.10
N PHE A 58 15.71 7.80 -0.37
CA PHE A 58 14.93 6.65 -0.82
C PHE A 58 14.15 6.97 -2.09
N THR A 59 13.81 5.95 -2.86
CA THR A 59 13.05 6.09 -4.11
C THR A 59 11.64 5.56 -3.96
N LEU A 60 10.72 6.14 -4.74
CA LEU A 60 9.30 5.77 -4.78
C LEU A 60 8.89 5.38 -6.18
N ALA A 61 8.16 4.27 -6.30
CA ALA A 61 7.40 3.88 -7.47
C ALA A 61 5.97 3.53 -7.04
N ALA A 62 5.01 3.65 -7.93
CA ALA A 62 3.60 3.37 -7.65
C ALA A 62 3.06 2.30 -8.61
N LEU A 63 2.26 1.39 -8.09
CA LEU A 63 1.62 0.32 -8.86
C LEU A 63 0.13 0.25 -8.58
N THR A 64 -0.67 0.24 -9.64
CA THR A 64 -2.10 -0.07 -9.58
C THR A 64 -2.36 -1.43 -10.19
N ILE A 65 -3.05 -2.32 -9.46
CA ILE A 65 -3.52 -3.59 -10.02
C ILE A 65 -4.92 -3.39 -10.59
N ASP A 66 -5.05 -3.61 -11.89
CA ASP A 66 -6.32 -3.67 -12.59
C ASP A 66 -6.86 -5.11 -12.55
N PRO A 67 -7.95 -5.37 -11.80
CA PRO A 67 -8.51 -6.72 -11.67
C PRO A 67 -9.36 -7.16 -12.86
N GLN A 68 -9.53 -6.30 -13.86
CA GLN A 68 -10.32 -6.54 -15.07
C GLN A 68 -11.81 -6.89 -14.80
N PHE A 69 -12.41 -6.26 -13.77
CA PHE A 69 -13.82 -6.49 -13.44
C PHE A 69 -14.78 -5.62 -14.25
N THR A 70 -14.38 -4.39 -14.60
CA THR A 70 -15.23 -3.39 -15.27
C THR A 70 -14.41 -2.50 -16.20
N ASP A 71 -15.05 -1.99 -17.26
CA ASP A 71 -14.42 -1.08 -18.21
C ASP A 71 -14.20 0.34 -17.66
N ASP A 72 -14.91 0.73 -16.59
CA ASP A 72 -14.79 2.05 -15.96
C ASP A 72 -13.46 2.28 -15.22
N PHE A 73 -12.63 1.23 -15.11
CA PHE A 73 -11.35 1.31 -14.43
C PHE A 73 -10.35 2.24 -15.15
N ALA A 74 -10.51 2.46 -16.45
CA ALA A 74 -9.63 3.33 -17.25
C ALA A 74 -9.64 4.79 -16.77
N ALA A 75 -10.80 5.35 -16.46
CA ALA A 75 -10.92 6.72 -15.93
C ALA A 75 -10.26 6.88 -14.56
N LYS A 76 -10.38 5.86 -13.72
CA LYS A 76 -9.72 5.82 -12.42
C LYS A 76 -8.19 5.75 -12.56
N ILE A 77 -7.69 4.90 -13.45
CA ILE A 77 -6.26 4.78 -13.77
C ILE A 77 -5.70 6.12 -14.24
N SER A 78 -6.39 6.80 -15.16
CA SER A 78 -5.95 8.09 -15.69
C SER A 78 -5.76 9.13 -14.59
N ARG A 79 -6.70 9.21 -13.63
CA ARG A 79 -6.60 10.11 -12.47
C ARG A 79 -5.43 9.76 -11.56
N VAL A 80 -5.22 8.48 -11.27
CA VAL A 80 -4.10 8.01 -10.45
C VAL A 80 -2.76 8.29 -11.14
N LYS A 81 -2.67 8.04 -12.45
CA LYS A 81 -1.47 8.32 -13.24
C LYS A 81 -1.13 9.80 -13.21
N LYS A 82 -2.11 10.68 -13.45
CA LYS A 82 -1.90 12.12 -13.33
C LYS A 82 -1.42 12.51 -11.94
N PHE A 83 -2.06 12.01 -10.89
CA PHE A 83 -1.70 12.29 -9.51
C PHE A 83 -0.26 11.86 -9.19
N CYS A 84 0.17 10.67 -9.60
CA CYS A 84 1.53 10.20 -9.39
C CYS A 84 2.56 11.04 -10.18
N ASN A 85 2.27 11.38 -11.43
CA ASN A 85 3.11 12.26 -12.25
C ASN A 85 3.29 13.64 -11.61
N ASP A 86 2.22 14.21 -11.05
CA ASP A 86 2.26 15.49 -10.34
C ASP A 86 3.15 15.44 -9.09
N LEU A 87 3.38 14.25 -8.52
CA LEU A 87 4.26 13.99 -7.38
C LEU A 87 5.67 13.57 -7.76
N ASP A 88 5.98 13.47 -9.06
CA ASP A 88 7.25 12.93 -9.57
C ASP A 88 7.49 11.47 -9.12
N ILE A 89 6.41 10.66 -9.18
CA ILE A 89 6.43 9.22 -8.88
C ILE A 89 6.06 8.45 -10.14
N GLU A 90 6.94 7.56 -10.58
CA GLU A 90 6.66 6.64 -11.67
C GLU A 90 5.48 5.73 -11.32
N HIS A 91 4.48 5.67 -12.22
CA HIS A 91 3.27 4.87 -11.99
C HIS A 91 3.07 3.85 -13.09
N GLU A 92 2.91 2.61 -12.69
CA GLU A 92 2.62 1.47 -13.55
C GLU A 92 1.24 0.89 -13.25
N VAL A 93 0.62 0.31 -14.26
CA VAL A 93 -0.63 -0.46 -14.15
C VAL A 93 -0.37 -1.90 -14.55
N HIS A 94 -0.64 -2.83 -13.66
CA HIS A 94 -0.53 -4.25 -13.92
C HIS A 94 -1.91 -4.90 -13.97
N ARG A 95 -2.23 -5.55 -15.09
CA ARG A 95 -3.52 -6.21 -15.29
C ARG A 95 -3.45 -7.65 -14.82
N VAL A 96 -4.44 -8.07 -14.05
CA VAL A 96 -4.58 -9.44 -13.56
C VAL A 96 -6.02 -9.88 -13.77
N ASN A 97 -6.26 -10.95 -14.52
CA ASN A 97 -7.61 -11.50 -14.70
C ASN A 97 -8.09 -12.21 -13.42
N ILE A 98 -8.47 -11.40 -12.42
CA ILE A 98 -8.88 -11.91 -11.12
C ILE A 98 -10.21 -12.64 -11.21
N ALA A 99 -11.09 -12.28 -12.15
CA ALA A 99 -12.38 -12.95 -12.34
C ALA A 99 -12.20 -14.45 -12.71
N GLU A 100 -11.23 -14.75 -13.55
CA GLU A 100 -10.87 -16.12 -13.90
C GLU A 100 -10.29 -16.89 -12.72
N LEU A 101 -9.35 -16.28 -12.01
CA LEU A 101 -8.72 -16.85 -10.81
C LEU A 101 -9.74 -17.14 -9.69
N ILE A 102 -10.79 -16.34 -9.55
CA ILE A 102 -11.88 -16.58 -8.60
C ILE A 102 -12.69 -17.82 -9.02
N ARG A 103 -12.97 -17.99 -10.31
CA ARG A 103 -13.70 -19.18 -10.82
C ARG A 103 -12.92 -20.46 -10.60
N GLU A 104 -11.59 -20.42 -10.80
CA GLU A 104 -10.72 -21.58 -10.59
C GLU A 104 -10.59 -21.98 -9.12
N GLN A 105 -10.74 -21.03 -8.19
CA GLN A 105 -10.64 -21.27 -6.74
C GLN A 105 -12.00 -21.23 -6.05
N SER A 106 -12.95 -22.04 -6.51
CA SER A 106 -14.33 -22.09 -6.01
C SER A 106 -14.47 -22.37 -4.49
N ASN A 107 -13.43 -22.92 -3.85
CA ASN A 107 -13.41 -23.28 -2.42
C ASN A 107 -13.07 -22.10 -1.49
N LYS A 108 -12.74 -20.91 -2.04
CA LYS A 108 -12.38 -19.72 -1.26
C LYS A 108 -13.30 -18.55 -1.54
N SER A 109 -13.48 -17.67 -0.56
CA SER A 109 -14.31 -16.49 -0.80
C SER A 109 -13.72 -15.63 -1.93
N PRO A 110 -14.54 -15.05 -2.82
CA PRO A 110 -14.08 -14.19 -3.91
C PRO A 110 -13.23 -13.01 -3.44
N CYS A 111 -13.61 -12.39 -2.31
CA CYS A 111 -12.88 -11.28 -1.71
C CYS A 111 -11.48 -11.69 -1.23
N TYR A 112 -11.36 -12.86 -0.60
CA TYR A 112 -10.07 -13.41 -0.18
C TYR A 112 -9.16 -13.65 -1.37
N THR A 113 -9.67 -14.33 -2.40
CA THR A 113 -8.94 -14.64 -3.64
C THR A 113 -8.46 -13.36 -4.33
N CYS A 114 -9.34 -12.37 -4.48
CA CYS A 114 -9.00 -11.07 -5.06
C CYS A 114 -7.88 -10.36 -4.27
N ALA A 115 -8.00 -10.28 -2.95
CA ALA A 115 -6.99 -9.65 -2.09
C ALA A 115 -5.64 -10.39 -2.14
N TYR A 116 -5.67 -11.72 -2.17
CA TYR A 116 -4.48 -12.57 -2.27
C TYR A 116 -3.71 -12.31 -3.57
N PHE A 117 -4.38 -12.41 -4.73
CA PHE A 117 -3.73 -12.25 -6.03
C PHE A 117 -3.24 -10.82 -6.27
N ARG A 118 -3.99 -9.80 -5.80
CA ARG A 118 -3.51 -8.41 -5.86
C ARG A 118 -2.20 -8.23 -5.08
N ARG A 119 -2.12 -8.73 -3.85
CA ARG A 119 -0.90 -8.64 -3.04
C ARG A 119 0.24 -9.44 -3.67
N ALA A 120 -0.03 -10.64 -4.18
CA ALA A 120 0.96 -11.45 -4.87
C ALA A 120 1.53 -10.74 -6.11
N ALA A 121 0.67 -10.08 -6.91
CA ALA A 121 1.09 -9.30 -8.07
C ALA A 121 1.97 -8.11 -7.70
N VAL A 122 1.60 -7.36 -6.64
CA VAL A 122 2.42 -6.24 -6.15
C VAL A 122 3.78 -6.73 -5.66
N ASN A 123 3.82 -7.81 -4.87
CA ASN A 123 5.07 -8.35 -4.34
C ASN A 123 5.97 -8.88 -5.46
N ARG A 124 5.41 -9.57 -6.46
CA ARG A 124 6.16 -10.02 -7.65
C ARG A 124 6.77 -8.84 -8.37
N ARG A 125 5.97 -7.80 -8.63
CA ARG A 125 6.46 -6.61 -9.33
C ARG A 125 7.53 -5.88 -8.53
N ALA A 126 7.43 -5.84 -7.20
CA ALA A 126 8.45 -5.27 -6.34
C ALA A 126 9.80 -5.97 -6.52
N VAL A 127 9.81 -7.31 -6.54
CA VAL A 127 11.04 -8.09 -6.82
C VAL A 127 11.61 -7.75 -8.19
N GLU A 128 10.77 -7.74 -9.24
CA GLU A 128 11.19 -7.49 -10.62
C GLU A 128 11.86 -6.12 -10.81
N ILE A 129 11.38 -5.09 -10.12
CA ILE A 129 11.96 -3.75 -10.20
C ILE A 129 13.08 -3.51 -9.18
N GLY A 130 13.43 -4.52 -8.37
CA GLY A 130 14.44 -4.40 -7.32
C GLY A 130 14.01 -3.51 -6.14
N ALA A 131 12.71 -3.41 -5.87
CA ALA A 131 12.22 -2.75 -4.66
C ALA A 131 12.38 -3.68 -3.46
N ASN A 132 12.91 -3.15 -2.35
CA ASN A 132 13.07 -3.90 -1.10
C ASN A 132 11.90 -3.68 -0.12
N LYS A 133 11.06 -2.68 -0.39
CA LYS A 133 9.87 -2.40 0.43
C LYS A 133 8.61 -2.23 -0.41
N VAL A 134 7.48 -2.66 0.15
CA VAL A 134 6.14 -2.43 -0.39
C VAL A 134 5.32 -1.66 0.64
N ALA A 135 4.74 -0.52 0.26
CA ALA A 135 3.90 0.29 1.12
C ALA A 135 2.41 0.11 0.82
N TYR A 136 1.63 -0.22 1.85
CA TYR A 136 0.17 -0.30 1.80
C TYR A 136 -0.49 0.70 2.74
N ALA A 137 -1.65 1.19 2.34
CA ALA A 137 -2.43 2.20 3.06
C ALA A 137 -3.37 1.62 4.12
N HIS A 138 -3.06 0.45 4.67
CA HIS A 138 -3.82 -0.09 5.78
C HIS A 138 -3.62 0.80 7.03
N HIS A 139 -4.70 1.01 7.77
CA HIS A 139 -4.71 1.77 9.02
C HIS A 139 -5.06 0.86 10.22
N LEU A 140 -5.14 1.42 11.40
CA LEU A 140 -5.36 0.64 12.62
C LEU A 140 -6.71 -0.08 12.60
N ASP A 141 -7.77 0.53 12.06
CA ASP A 141 -9.10 -0.10 12.00
C ASP A 141 -9.07 -1.39 11.17
N ASP A 142 -8.33 -1.40 10.03
CA ASP A 142 -8.13 -2.62 9.24
C ASP A 142 -7.46 -3.73 10.07
N ALA A 143 -6.53 -3.36 10.95
CA ALA A 143 -5.85 -4.32 11.81
C ALA A 143 -6.78 -4.87 12.90
N VAL A 144 -7.62 -4.02 13.48
CA VAL A 144 -8.63 -4.40 14.47
C VAL A 144 -9.69 -5.29 13.83
N GLU A 145 -10.21 -4.92 12.67
CA GLU A 145 -11.16 -5.74 11.91
C GLU A 145 -10.55 -7.10 11.56
N THR A 146 -9.32 -7.13 11.08
CA THR A 146 -8.61 -8.38 10.77
C THR A 146 -8.43 -9.25 11.99
N PHE A 147 -8.12 -8.65 13.16
CA PHE A 147 -8.01 -9.38 14.42
C PHE A 147 -9.33 -10.05 14.80
N PHE A 148 -10.43 -9.31 14.79
CA PHE A 148 -11.75 -9.89 15.11
C PHE A 148 -12.19 -10.92 14.09
N MET A 149 -11.96 -10.69 12.79
CA MET A 149 -12.25 -11.69 11.76
C MET A 149 -11.43 -12.97 11.98
N SER A 150 -10.16 -12.88 12.32
CA SER A 150 -9.31 -14.03 12.60
C SER A 150 -9.79 -14.78 13.84
N LEU A 151 -10.12 -14.06 14.90
CA LEU A 151 -10.65 -14.64 16.14
C LEU A 151 -11.96 -15.39 15.89
N LEU A 152 -12.92 -14.78 15.19
CA LEU A 152 -14.26 -15.35 14.97
C LEU A 152 -14.27 -16.47 13.94
N SER A 153 -13.40 -16.42 12.91
CA SER A 153 -13.40 -17.40 11.83
C SER A 153 -12.48 -18.60 12.07
N SER A 154 -11.39 -18.43 12.79
CA SER A 154 -10.37 -19.46 12.98
C SER A 154 -9.89 -19.63 14.42
N GLY A 155 -10.41 -18.87 15.37
CA GLY A 155 -9.97 -18.89 16.76
C GLY A 155 -8.54 -18.38 16.99
N GLN A 156 -7.97 -17.69 16.01
CA GLN A 156 -6.60 -17.20 16.07
C GLN A 156 -6.52 -15.73 16.49
N LEU A 157 -5.66 -15.42 17.45
CA LEU A 157 -5.37 -14.06 17.88
C LEU A 157 -4.27 -13.43 17.00
N THR A 158 -4.58 -13.23 15.71
CA THR A 158 -3.62 -12.73 14.73
C THR A 158 -4.13 -11.52 13.98
N THR A 159 -3.21 -10.58 13.71
CA THR A 159 -3.43 -9.44 12.81
C THR A 159 -2.09 -9.07 12.16
N PHE A 160 -2.10 -8.11 11.26
CA PHE A 160 -0.88 -7.64 10.62
C PHE A 160 -0.20 -6.52 11.42
N GLN A 161 1.11 -6.41 11.27
CA GLN A 161 1.95 -5.43 11.95
C GLN A 161 2.24 -4.21 11.04
N PRO A 162 2.67 -3.06 11.61
CA PRO A 162 3.15 -1.91 10.83
C PRO A 162 4.29 -2.23 9.87
N LYS A 163 5.17 -3.17 10.26
CA LYS A 163 6.29 -3.68 9.48
C LYS A 163 6.25 -5.20 9.47
N THR A 164 6.31 -5.81 8.29
CA THR A 164 6.26 -7.27 8.12
C THR A 164 7.30 -7.69 7.09
N TYR A 165 8.25 -8.52 7.46
CA TYR A 165 9.21 -9.09 6.52
C TYR A 165 8.64 -10.35 5.86
N LEU A 166 8.83 -10.49 4.56
CA LEU A 166 8.38 -11.62 3.74
C LEU A 166 9.60 -12.42 3.28
N ASP A 167 9.95 -13.49 4.00
CA ASP A 167 11.15 -14.29 3.75
C ASP A 167 11.25 -14.83 2.32
N ARG A 168 10.12 -15.22 1.72
CA ARG A 168 10.09 -15.81 0.37
C ARG A 168 10.50 -14.84 -0.75
N THR A 169 10.34 -13.54 -0.52
CA THR A 169 10.56 -12.51 -1.54
C THR A 169 11.63 -11.50 -1.12
N ASN A 170 12.13 -11.60 0.12
CA ASN A 170 13.03 -10.62 0.74
C ASN A 170 12.48 -9.17 0.68
N ILE A 171 11.15 -9.03 0.78
CA ILE A 171 10.47 -7.75 0.76
C ILE A 171 9.96 -7.42 2.16
N THR A 172 10.13 -6.19 2.59
CA THR A 172 9.48 -5.66 3.79
C THR A 172 8.20 -4.92 3.41
N VAL A 173 7.06 -5.40 3.91
CA VAL A 173 5.79 -4.68 3.81
C VAL A 173 5.71 -3.64 4.93
N ILE A 174 5.42 -2.39 4.57
CA ILE A 174 5.27 -1.28 5.51
C ILE A 174 3.88 -0.65 5.43
N ARG A 175 3.35 -0.19 6.57
CA ARG A 175 2.01 0.41 6.70
C ARG A 175 2.07 1.69 7.52
N PRO A 176 2.52 2.81 6.92
CA PRO A 176 2.75 4.07 7.64
C PRO A 176 1.50 4.72 8.24
N LEU A 177 0.30 4.29 7.81
CA LEU A 177 -0.98 4.80 8.34
C LEU A 177 -1.47 4.03 9.58
N MET A 178 -0.75 2.98 10.03
CA MET A 178 -1.10 2.18 11.20
C MET A 178 -0.72 2.87 12.52
N ARG A 179 -1.39 3.98 12.84
CA ARG A 179 -1.27 4.63 14.17
C ARG A 179 -2.64 4.94 14.77
N PRO A 180 -2.82 4.74 16.10
CA PRO A 180 -4.08 5.01 16.78
C PRO A 180 -4.54 6.46 16.65
N ASP A 181 -3.59 7.39 16.64
CA ASP A 181 -3.84 8.82 16.62
C ASP A 181 -4.07 9.40 15.20
N LEU A 182 -3.96 8.58 14.14
CA LEU A 182 -4.34 8.98 12.76
C LEU A 182 -5.85 8.96 12.54
N ILE A 183 -6.59 8.22 13.36
CA ILE A 183 -8.01 7.91 13.15
C ILE A 183 -8.94 8.79 14.00
N ARG A 184 -8.42 9.44 15.05
CA ARG A 184 -9.23 10.31 15.91
C ARG A 184 -9.19 11.75 15.39
N ASN A 185 -10.18 12.07 14.54
CA ASN A 185 -10.95 13.34 14.49
C ASN A 185 -12.01 13.24 13.41
#